data_837f6c8eefcfb59a2aa61a1302200f4b
#
_entry.id   837f6c8eefcfb59a2aa61a1302200f4b
#
_cell.length_a   1.000
_cell.length_b   1.000
_cell.length_c   1.000
_cell.angle_alpha   90.00
_cell.angle_beta   90.00
_cell.angle_gamma   90.00
#
_symmetry.space_group_name_H-M   'P 1'
#
loop_
_entity.id
_entity.type
_entity.pdbx_description
1 polymer ?
#
loop_
_entity_poly.entity_id
_entity_poly.type
_entity_poly.pdbx_seq_one_letter_code
_entity_poly.pdbx_strand_id
1 'polypeptide(L)'
;MWGNDRFVTAVDDLVIVGIACGPYMKRGDGHIKQEDLHWLRSTLKEKVKGGKRVVSFNHDPLMKDLDNYIDYVKVLEKYPIVAHVNGHYHKYEYYKGGDIDCMMVRSLDKKKGDYGYTIMDVTADSVLFYNKQLEKEPVKVNAFAIDTQITPIQETYNTTFNTPAGYSIEKIYTDSASIFPRL
;
A
#
# COMPACT_ATOMS: atom_id res chain seq x y z
N MET A 1 11.64 -12.85 19.48
CA MET A 1 12.07 -11.77 18.57
C MET A 1 10.84 -11.38 17.76
N TRP A 2 10.37 -10.17 17.86
CA TRP A 2 9.27 -9.66 17.04
C TRP A 2 9.76 -9.63 15.59
N GLY A 3 8.92 -10.02 14.62
CA GLY A 3 9.29 -10.07 13.20
C GLY A 3 9.67 -8.69 12.63
N ASN A 4 9.99 -8.67 11.35
CA ASN A 4 10.22 -7.41 10.64
C ASN A 4 8.96 -6.53 10.66
N ASP A 5 9.15 -5.23 10.62
CA ASP A 5 8.11 -4.22 10.50
C ASP A 5 7.47 -4.15 9.09
N ARG A 6 7.79 -5.10 8.23
CA ARG A 6 7.26 -5.30 6.88
C ARG A 6 7.18 -6.79 6.54
N PHE A 7 6.21 -7.16 5.72
CA PHE A 7 6.03 -8.53 5.28
C PHE A 7 5.52 -8.62 3.85
N VAL A 8 5.75 -9.77 3.23
CA VAL A 8 5.14 -10.16 1.97
C VAL A 8 4.79 -11.65 2.03
N THR A 9 3.62 -11.98 1.54
CA THR A 9 3.21 -13.38 1.32
C THR A 9 2.45 -13.47 0.00
N ALA A 10 2.33 -14.68 -0.53
CA ALA A 10 1.54 -14.93 -1.73
C ALA A 10 0.60 -16.10 -1.49
N VAL A 11 -0.64 -15.94 -1.88
CA VAL A 11 -1.68 -16.96 -1.83
C VAL A 11 -2.39 -16.94 -3.18
N ASP A 12 -2.32 -18.04 -3.90
CA ASP A 12 -2.86 -18.19 -5.25
C ASP A 12 -2.36 -17.06 -6.19
N ASP A 13 -3.26 -16.24 -6.71
CA ASP A 13 -2.96 -15.10 -7.58
C ASP A 13 -2.78 -13.78 -6.80
N LEU A 14 -2.82 -13.80 -5.47
CA LEU A 14 -2.66 -12.61 -4.65
C LEU A 14 -1.23 -12.51 -4.08
N VAL A 15 -0.67 -11.31 -4.14
CA VAL A 15 0.51 -10.89 -3.38
C VAL A 15 0.02 -9.95 -2.28
N ILE A 16 0.21 -10.34 -1.05
CA ILE A 16 -0.20 -9.57 0.13
C ILE A 16 1.04 -8.94 0.72
N VAL A 17 1.06 -7.62 0.85
CA VAL A 17 2.21 -6.88 1.35
C VAL A 17 1.80 -5.92 2.46
N GLY A 18 2.61 -5.84 3.50
CA GLY A 18 2.41 -4.88 4.60
C GLY A 18 3.68 -4.14 4.94
N ILE A 19 3.53 -2.86 5.30
CA ILE A 19 4.61 -1.96 5.69
C ILE A 19 4.22 -1.21 6.95
N ALA A 20 5.16 -1.08 7.89
CA ALA A 20 5.00 -0.17 9.02
C ALA A 20 5.02 1.30 8.55
N CYS A 21 4.16 2.09 9.15
CA CYS A 21 4.09 3.54 8.98
C CYS A 21 4.15 4.25 10.33
N GLY A 22 5.00 3.73 11.22
CA GLY A 22 5.10 4.21 12.60
C GLY A 22 5.43 5.70 12.70
N PRO A 23 5.05 6.34 13.82
CA PRO A 23 5.36 7.74 14.05
C PRO A 23 6.87 7.92 14.14
N TYR A 24 7.44 8.69 13.24
CA TYR A 24 8.88 8.93 13.25
C TYR A 24 9.27 9.99 14.29
N MET A 25 8.45 11.00 14.49
CA MET A 25 8.73 12.11 15.41
C MET A 25 7.49 12.84 15.93
N LYS A 26 6.30 12.58 15.43
CA LYS A 26 5.09 13.32 15.78
C LYS A 26 3.99 12.41 16.32
N ARG A 27 3.19 12.95 17.20
CA ARG A 27 2.02 12.28 17.76
C ARG A 27 0.98 12.08 16.66
N GLY A 28 0.79 10.82 16.22
CA GLY A 28 -0.35 10.43 15.40
C GLY A 28 -0.17 10.51 13.88
N ASP A 29 0.91 11.12 13.39
CA ASP A 29 1.19 11.17 11.96
C ASP A 29 2.14 10.03 11.58
N GLY A 30 1.79 9.27 10.54
CA GLY A 30 2.61 8.19 10.02
C GLY A 30 3.66 8.68 9.04
N HIS A 31 4.73 7.89 8.92
CA HIS A 31 5.77 8.06 7.91
C HIS A 31 6.31 6.72 7.47
N ILE A 32 6.40 6.47 6.18
CA ILE A 32 7.06 5.29 5.62
C ILE A 32 8.52 5.64 5.33
N LYS A 33 9.45 4.88 5.90
CA LYS A 33 10.88 5.07 5.67
C LYS A 33 11.23 4.84 4.21
N GLN A 34 12.23 5.55 3.70
CA GLN A 34 12.68 5.38 2.31
C GLN A 34 13.19 3.96 2.03
N GLU A 35 13.83 3.32 3.01
CA GLU A 35 14.26 1.93 2.90
C GLU A 35 13.10 0.95 2.72
N ASP A 36 11.94 1.24 3.34
CA ASP A 36 10.73 0.42 3.22
C ASP A 36 10.04 0.64 1.87
N LEU A 37 10.01 1.88 1.36
CA LEU A 37 9.55 2.17 0.00
C LEU A 37 10.44 1.48 -1.04
N HIS A 38 11.75 1.46 -0.81
CA HIS A 38 12.70 0.78 -1.68
C HIS A 38 12.50 -0.75 -1.65
N TRP A 39 12.35 -1.31 -0.47
CA TRP A 39 12.02 -2.71 -0.29
C TRP A 39 10.70 -3.07 -0.98
N LEU A 40 9.67 -2.24 -0.85
CA LEU A 40 8.38 -2.46 -1.48
C LEU A 40 8.50 -2.54 -3.00
N ARG A 41 9.19 -1.57 -3.62
CA ARG A 41 9.43 -1.55 -5.07
C ARG A 41 10.12 -2.84 -5.54
N SER A 42 11.19 -3.23 -4.86
CA SER A 42 11.96 -4.44 -5.18
C SER A 42 11.11 -5.70 -5.02
N THR A 43 10.36 -5.78 -3.93
CA THR A 43 9.49 -6.92 -3.60
C THR A 43 8.37 -7.08 -4.60
N LEU A 44 7.64 -5.99 -4.92
CA LEU A 44 6.55 -6.07 -5.90
C LEU A 44 7.06 -6.40 -7.29
N LYS A 45 8.20 -5.83 -7.72
CA LYS A 45 8.85 -6.16 -8.99
C LYS A 45 9.21 -7.65 -9.08
N GLU A 46 9.64 -8.25 -7.99
CA GLU A 46 9.98 -9.67 -7.94
C GLU A 46 8.73 -10.57 -7.89
N LYS A 47 7.77 -10.25 -7.04
CA LYS A 47 6.65 -11.13 -6.69
C LYS A 47 5.43 -10.99 -7.59
N VAL A 48 5.19 -9.79 -8.16
CA VAL A 48 4.03 -9.54 -9.00
C VAL A 48 4.36 -9.86 -10.45
N LYS A 49 4.17 -11.13 -10.81
CA LYS A 49 4.42 -11.68 -12.15
C LYS A 49 3.26 -12.59 -12.53
N GLY A 50 3.02 -12.76 -13.83
CA GLY A 50 2.03 -13.71 -14.34
C GLY A 50 0.59 -13.34 -13.99
N GLY A 51 0.24 -12.04 -13.96
CA GLY A 51 -1.12 -11.58 -13.70
C GLY A 51 -1.53 -11.56 -12.23
N LYS A 52 -0.56 -11.72 -11.31
CA LYS A 52 -0.87 -11.63 -9.87
C LYS A 52 -1.35 -10.25 -9.47
N ARG A 53 -2.35 -10.24 -8.59
CA ARG A 53 -2.97 -9.04 -8.02
C ARG A 53 -2.33 -8.71 -6.66
N VAL A 54 -2.44 -7.46 -6.23
CA VAL A 54 -1.82 -6.98 -4.99
C VAL A 54 -2.89 -6.52 -4.00
N VAL A 55 -2.71 -6.90 -2.74
CA VAL A 55 -3.39 -6.28 -1.59
C VAL A 55 -2.32 -5.70 -0.68
N SER A 56 -2.47 -4.43 -0.30
CA SER A 56 -1.52 -3.77 0.59
C SER A 56 -2.12 -3.39 1.93
N PHE A 57 -1.27 -3.38 2.96
CA PHE A 57 -1.64 -3.07 4.34
C PHE A 57 -0.67 -2.08 4.96
N ASN A 58 -1.20 -1.12 5.69
CA ASN A 58 -0.47 -0.33 6.67
C ASN A 58 -1.41 0.10 7.80
N HIS A 59 -0.95 0.92 8.76
CA HIS A 59 -1.81 1.40 9.83
C HIS A 59 -2.52 2.70 9.47
N ASP A 60 -1.79 3.69 8.93
CA ASP A 60 -2.33 5.02 8.66
C ASP A 60 -2.99 5.08 7.28
N PRO A 61 -4.07 5.86 7.12
CA PRO A 61 -4.75 5.97 5.83
C PRO A 61 -3.87 6.67 4.78
N LEU A 62 -4.09 6.34 3.49
CA LEU A 62 -3.41 6.97 2.36
C LEU A 62 -3.91 8.40 2.11
N MET A 63 -3.74 9.26 3.09
CA MET A 63 -4.09 10.67 3.09
C MET A 63 -3.13 11.44 4.02
N LYS A 64 -3.47 12.68 4.36
CA LYS A 64 -2.62 13.60 5.13
C LYS A 64 -2.04 13.06 6.46
N ASP A 65 -2.64 12.02 7.02
CA ASP A 65 -2.17 11.38 8.27
C ASP A 65 -0.92 10.51 8.06
N LEU A 66 -0.62 10.20 6.82
CA LEU A 66 0.63 9.59 6.38
C LEU A 66 1.35 10.62 5.51
N ASP A 67 2.35 11.31 6.04
CA ASP A 67 2.95 12.50 5.45
C ASP A 67 3.53 12.28 4.03
N ASN A 68 4.04 11.10 3.76
CA ASN A 68 4.57 10.70 2.45
C ASN A 68 3.70 9.67 1.72
N TYR A 69 2.37 9.66 1.96
CA TYR A 69 1.47 8.70 1.32
C TYR A 69 1.52 8.73 -0.22
N ILE A 70 1.80 9.90 -0.80
CA ILE A 70 1.91 10.06 -2.27
C ILE A 70 3.03 9.16 -2.83
N ASP A 71 4.17 9.04 -2.13
CA ASP A 71 5.27 8.20 -2.57
C ASP A 71 4.89 6.71 -2.50
N TYR A 72 4.12 6.33 -1.47
CA TYR A 72 3.62 4.98 -1.33
C TYR A 72 2.58 4.64 -2.42
N VAL A 73 1.62 5.52 -2.65
CA VAL A 73 0.61 5.40 -3.73
C VAL A 73 1.30 5.21 -5.08
N LYS A 74 2.27 6.07 -5.43
CA LYS A 74 3.04 5.96 -6.68
C LYS A 74 3.78 4.63 -6.86
N VAL A 75 4.13 3.96 -5.78
CA VAL A 75 4.71 2.61 -5.88
C VAL A 75 3.63 1.58 -6.18
N LEU A 76 2.51 1.64 -5.48
CA LEU A 76 1.42 0.67 -5.60
C LEU A 76 0.70 0.75 -6.94
N GLU A 77 0.44 1.95 -7.46
CA GLU A 77 -0.28 2.19 -8.73
C GLU A 77 0.44 1.60 -9.97
N LYS A 78 1.70 1.20 -9.83
CA LYS A 78 2.43 0.49 -10.90
C LYS A 78 2.06 -0.99 -11.03
N TYR A 79 1.25 -1.50 -10.12
CA TYR A 79 0.90 -2.90 -10.02
C TYR A 79 -0.62 -3.07 -9.98
N PRO A 80 -1.15 -4.26 -10.29
CA PRO A 80 -2.57 -4.56 -10.20
C PRO A 80 -3.03 -4.57 -8.73
N ILE A 81 -3.07 -3.39 -8.09
CA ILE A 81 -3.54 -3.22 -6.72
C ILE A 81 -5.06 -3.31 -6.69
N VAL A 82 -5.60 -4.27 -5.95
CA VAL A 82 -7.05 -4.50 -5.85
C VAL A 82 -7.65 -3.95 -4.58
N ALA A 83 -6.83 -3.76 -3.56
CA ALA A 83 -7.25 -3.13 -2.30
C ALA A 83 -6.06 -2.64 -1.50
N HIS A 84 -6.27 -1.52 -0.80
CA HIS A 84 -5.45 -1.12 0.34
C HIS A 84 -6.29 -1.15 1.61
N VAL A 85 -5.76 -1.74 2.68
CA VAL A 85 -6.45 -1.86 3.97
C VAL A 85 -5.64 -1.19 5.07
N ASN A 86 -6.30 -0.36 5.86
CA ASN A 86 -5.68 0.35 6.98
C ASN A 86 -6.60 0.42 8.21
N GLY A 87 -6.03 0.85 9.32
CA GLY A 87 -6.74 1.07 10.59
C GLY A 87 -6.90 2.55 10.91
N HIS A 88 -6.33 2.97 12.04
CA HIS A 88 -6.17 4.33 12.56
C HIS A 88 -7.43 4.92 13.20
N TYR A 89 -8.50 5.20 12.48
CA TYR A 89 -9.70 5.88 13.01
C TYR A 89 -10.75 4.95 13.62
N HIS A 90 -10.49 3.64 13.72
CA HIS A 90 -11.34 2.65 14.38
C HIS A 90 -12.78 2.60 13.82
N LYS A 91 -12.97 2.82 12.54
CA LYS A 91 -14.27 2.80 11.85
C LYS A 91 -14.17 2.05 10.52
N TYR A 92 -15.30 1.63 9.99
CA TYR A 92 -15.38 1.19 8.60
C TYR A 92 -15.59 2.42 7.70
N GLU A 93 -14.68 2.62 6.78
CA GLU A 93 -14.79 3.70 5.81
C GLU A 93 -14.10 3.31 4.50
N TYR A 94 -14.84 3.43 3.41
CA TYR A 94 -14.29 3.36 2.07
C TYR A 94 -13.81 4.75 1.63
N TYR A 95 -12.65 4.80 1.00
CA TYR A 95 -12.10 6.03 0.41
C TYR A 95 -11.14 5.70 -0.74
N LYS A 96 -10.74 6.71 -1.50
CA LYS A 96 -9.68 6.60 -2.51
C LYS A 96 -8.38 7.20 -1.97
N GLY A 97 -7.28 6.46 -2.13
CA GLY A 97 -5.92 6.95 -1.93
C GLY A 97 -5.20 7.03 -3.28
N GLY A 98 -5.22 8.19 -3.95
CA GLY A 98 -4.98 8.25 -5.39
C GLY A 98 -6.09 7.53 -6.14
N ASP A 99 -5.74 6.64 -7.06
CA ASP A 99 -6.71 5.78 -7.77
C ASP A 99 -6.97 4.45 -7.04
N ILE A 100 -6.33 4.22 -5.89
CA ILE A 100 -6.43 2.97 -5.14
C ILE A 100 -7.70 2.93 -4.30
N ASP A 101 -8.45 1.82 -4.40
CA ASP A 101 -9.57 1.53 -3.52
C ASP A 101 -9.07 1.14 -2.12
N CYS A 102 -9.48 1.92 -1.13
CA CYS A 102 -9.02 1.78 0.24
C CYS A 102 -10.17 1.47 1.18
N MET A 103 -9.91 0.58 2.13
CA MET A 103 -10.83 0.25 3.21
C MET A 103 -10.18 0.45 4.57
N MET A 104 -10.69 1.40 5.32
CA MET A 104 -10.38 1.54 6.73
C MET A 104 -11.20 0.55 7.54
N VAL A 105 -10.56 -0.14 8.48
CA VAL A 105 -11.22 -1.16 9.30
C VAL A 105 -11.23 -0.79 10.77
N ARG A 106 -12.19 -1.36 11.51
CA ARG A 106 -12.35 -1.14 12.94
C ARG A 106 -11.24 -1.80 13.74
N SER A 107 -10.98 -1.24 14.93
CA SER A 107 -10.15 -1.86 15.94
C SER A 107 -10.98 -2.82 16.83
N LEU A 108 -10.26 -3.68 17.57
CA LEU A 108 -10.79 -4.43 18.71
C LEU A 108 -10.96 -3.51 19.93
N ASP A 109 -11.93 -2.59 19.88
CA ASP A 109 -12.13 -1.61 20.96
C ASP A 109 -12.98 -2.19 22.09
N LYS A 110 -12.34 -2.45 23.24
CA LYS A 110 -13.02 -2.91 24.47
C LYS A 110 -14.15 -1.99 24.95
N LYS A 111 -14.00 -0.69 24.71
CA LYS A 111 -14.96 0.31 25.24
C LYS A 111 -16.33 0.24 24.59
N LYS A 112 -16.43 -0.34 23.39
CA LYS A 112 -17.68 -0.43 22.62
C LYS A 112 -18.35 -1.81 22.69
N GLY A 113 -17.76 -2.78 23.38
CA GLY A 113 -18.31 -4.14 23.49
C GLY A 113 -18.35 -4.93 22.17
N ASP A 114 -17.78 -4.39 21.09
CA ASP A 114 -17.83 -4.96 19.76
C ASP A 114 -16.55 -5.78 19.46
N TYR A 115 -16.40 -6.88 20.17
CA TYR A 115 -15.28 -7.80 19.89
C TYR A 115 -15.48 -8.51 18.57
N GLY A 116 -14.49 -8.45 17.72
CA GLY A 116 -14.56 -9.10 16.44
C GLY A 116 -13.37 -8.79 15.53
N TYR A 117 -13.47 -9.17 14.30
CA TYR A 117 -12.47 -8.95 13.27
C TYR A 117 -13.13 -8.67 11.92
N THR A 118 -12.35 -8.17 10.99
CA THR A 118 -12.77 -7.97 9.61
C THR A 118 -12.35 -9.17 8.78
N ILE A 119 -13.28 -9.74 8.03
CA ILE A 119 -13.00 -10.71 6.96
C ILE A 119 -12.95 -9.92 5.66
N MET A 120 -11.88 -10.09 4.90
CA MET A 120 -11.76 -9.62 3.54
C MET A 120 -11.77 -10.82 2.59
N ASP A 121 -12.71 -10.82 1.66
CA ASP A 121 -12.84 -11.83 0.63
C ASP A 121 -12.54 -11.19 -0.73
N VAL A 122 -11.55 -11.74 -1.43
CA VAL A 122 -11.09 -11.24 -2.74
C VAL A 122 -11.47 -12.25 -3.81
N THR A 123 -12.47 -11.90 -4.59
CA THR A 123 -12.94 -12.73 -5.70
C THR A 123 -12.24 -12.35 -7.01
N ALA A 124 -12.70 -12.90 -8.13
CA ALA A 124 -12.17 -12.53 -9.45
C ALA A 124 -12.47 -11.06 -9.82
N ASP A 125 -13.62 -10.55 -9.38
CA ASP A 125 -14.20 -9.28 -9.83
C ASP A 125 -14.51 -8.29 -8.71
N SER A 126 -14.34 -8.68 -7.45
CA SER A 126 -14.71 -7.83 -6.31
C SER A 126 -13.89 -8.10 -5.05
N VAL A 127 -13.83 -7.09 -4.19
CA VAL A 127 -13.35 -7.21 -2.81
C VAL A 127 -14.50 -6.95 -1.87
N LEU A 128 -14.77 -7.89 -0.98
CA LEU A 128 -15.88 -7.87 -0.04
C LEU A 128 -15.34 -7.79 1.39
N PHE A 129 -15.96 -6.96 2.21
CA PHE A 129 -15.59 -6.80 3.61
C PHE A 129 -16.76 -7.14 4.53
N TYR A 130 -16.49 -7.93 5.55
CA TYR A 130 -17.47 -8.36 6.53
C TYR A 130 -16.97 -8.05 7.94
N ASN A 131 -17.87 -7.53 8.78
CA ASN A 131 -17.65 -7.44 10.21
C ASN A 131 -18.09 -8.76 10.87
N LYS A 132 -17.15 -9.50 11.44
CA LYS A 132 -17.40 -10.70 12.21
C LYS A 132 -17.27 -10.35 13.69
N GLN A 133 -18.40 -10.20 14.38
CA GLN A 133 -18.44 -10.13 15.84
C GLN A 133 -18.44 -11.54 16.45
N LEU A 134 -17.95 -11.66 17.68
CA LEU A 134 -18.02 -12.92 18.40
C LEU A 134 -19.50 -13.37 18.51
N GLU A 135 -19.73 -14.66 18.32
CA GLU A 135 -21.04 -15.31 18.43
C GLU A 135 -22.12 -14.81 17.45
N LYS A 136 -21.76 -13.97 16.46
CA LYS A 136 -22.70 -13.48 15.43
C LYS A 136 -22.23 -13.88 14.03
N GLU A 137 -23.18 -14.02 13.11
CA GLU A 137 -22.84 -14.23 11.72
C GLU A 137 -22.11 -13.02 11.12
N PRO A 138 -21.19 -13.22 10.14
CA PRO A 138 -20.52 -12.13 9.46
C PRO A 138 -21.54 -11.23 8.74
N VAL A 139 -21.43 -9.93 8.95
CA VAL A 139 -22.27 -8.93 8.30
C VAL A 139 -21.42 -8.15 7.28
N LYS A 140 -21.88 -8.14 6.02
CA LYS A 140 -21.22 -7.37 4.96
C LYS A 140 -21.25 -5.87 5.28
N VAL A 141 -20.10 -5.23 5.28
CA VAL A 141 -19.95 -3.79 5.60
C VAL A 141 -19.59 -2.96 4.39
N ASN A 142 -18.90 -3.55 3.42
CA ASN A 142 -18.55 -2.88 2.17
C ASN A 142 -18.23 -3.88 1.07
N ALA A 143 -18.25 -3.41 -0.17
CA ALA A 143 -17.76 -4.10 -1.35
C ALA A 143 -17.36 -3.08 -2.42
N PHE A 144 -16.34 -3.39 -3.18
CA PHE A 144 -16.01 -2.65 -4.40
C PHE A 144 -15.57 -3.61 -5.52
N ALA A 145 -15.84 -3.20 -6.74
CA ALA A 145 -15.44 -3.96 -7.92
C ALA A 145 -13.94 -3.85 -8.14
N ILE A 146 -13.31 -4.93 -8.60
CA ILE A 146 -11.94 -4.91 -9.09
C ILE A 146 -12.00 -4.48 -10.55
N ASP A 147 -11.35 -3.37 -10.88
CA ASP A 147 -11.14 -3.01 -12.27
C ASP A 147 -10.02 -3.89 -12.86
N THR A 148 -10.42 -4.88 -13.63
CA THR A 148 -9.47 -5.79 -14.29
C THR A 148 -8.76 -5.14 -15.50
N GLN A 149 -9.14 -3.90 -15.85
CA GLN A 149 -8.57 -3.16 -16.96
C GLN A 149 -7.35 -2.30 -16.58
N ILE A 150 -6.84 -2.44 -15.35
CA ILE A 150 -5.62 -1.72 -14.94
C ILE A 150 -4.46 -2.22 -15.80
N THR A 151 -4.18 -1.48 -16.86
CA THR A 151 -2.97 -1.65 -17.65
C THR A 151 -1.82 -1.10 -16.81
N PRO A 152 -0.78 -1.90 -16.49
CA PRO A 152 0.37 -1.40 -15.77
C PRO A 152 0.93 -0.18 -16.50
N ILE A 153 1.11 0.92 -15.78
CA ILE A 153 1.72 2.12 -16.34
C ILE A 153 3.14 1.74 -16.75
N GLN A 154 3.39 1.67 -18.06
CA GLN A 154 4.74 1.55 -18.58
C GLN A 154 5.43 2.90 -18.38
N GLU A 155 6.30 2.97 -17.40
CA GLU A 155 7.14 4.16 -17.22
C GLU A 155 8.15 4.24 -18.35
N THR A 156 7.89 5.11 -19.30
CA THR A 156 8.91 5.59 -20.25
C THR A 156 9.56 6.82 -19.64
N TYR A 157 10.71 6.63 -19.03
CA TYR A 157 11.52 7.77 -18.56
C TYR A 157 12.27 8.40 -19.74
N ASN A 158 11.77 9.52 -20.24
CA ASN A 158 12.56 10.43 -21.07
C ASN A 158 13.18 11.48 -20.16
N THR A 159 14.32 11.18 -19.55
CA THR A 159 15.08 12.15 -18.78
C THR A 159 16.10 12.84 -19.69
N THR A 160 15.80 14.08 -20.05
CA THR A 160 16.80 14.98 -20.65
C THR A 160 17.43 15.77 -19.50
N PHE A 161 18.69 15.51 -19.18
CA PHE A 161 19.42 16.29 -18.20
C PHE A 161 20.13 17.44 -18.88
N ASN A 162 19.72 18.68 -18.57
CA ASN A 162 20.50 19.85 -18.91
C ASN A 162 21.49 20.12 -17.76
N THR A 163 22.75 19.77 -17.97
CA THR A 163 23.82 20.13 -17.04
C THR A 163 24.23 21.57 -17.28
N PRO A 164 24.33 22.41 -16.23
CA PRO A 164 24.93 23.75 -16.36
C PRO A 164 26.34 23.66 -16.92
N ALA A 165 26.75 24.67 -17.68
CA ALA A 165 28.11 24.74 -18.23
C ALA A 165 29.17 24.60 -17.12
N GLY A 166 30.10 23.66 -17.27
CA GLY A 166 31.15 23.38 -16.28
C GLY A 166 30.91 22.20 -15.36
N TYR A 167 29.74 21.52 -15.49
CA TYR A 167 29.44 20.32 -14.73
C TYR A 167 29.39 19.10 -15.65
N SER A 168 29.98 18.00 -15.24
CA SER A 168 29.86 16.70 -15.93
C SER A 168 29.11 15.71 -15.06
N ILE A 169 28.24 14.90 -15.66
CA ILE A 169 27.62 13.76 -14.98
C ILE A 169 28.56 12.56 -15.19
N GLU A 170 29.32 12.22 -14.17
CA GLU A 170 30.29 11.11 -14.29
C GLU A 170 29.64 9.73 -14.25
N LYS A 171 28.49 9.60 -13.56
CA LYS A 171 27.79 8.32 -13.47
C LYS A 171 26.32 8.51 -13.12
N ILE A 172 25.43 7.95 -13.94
CA ILE A 172 24.01 7.83 -13.61
C ILE A 172 23.77 6.39 -13.20
N TYR A 173 23.36 6.17 -11.96
CA TYR A 173 22.90 4.87 -11.51
C TYR A 173 21.41 4.76 -11.87
N THR A 174 21.12 4.05 -12.94
CA THR A 174 19.77 3.66 -13.34
C THR A 174 19.41 2.31 -12.73
N ASP A 175 19.40 2.21 -11.42
CA ASP A 175 18.48 1.25 -10.90
C ASP A 175 17.17 2.02 -10.67
N SER A 176 16.06 1.36 -10.92
CA SER A 176 14.73 1.91 -11.15
C SER A 176 14.11 2.69 -9.97
N ALA A 177 14.87 3.30 -9.09
CA ALA A 177 14.31 3.86 -7.86
C ALA A 177 14.85 5.24 -7.42
N SER A 178 15.99 5.71 -7.86
CA SER A 178 16.44 7.03 -7.44
C SER A 178 17.57 7.56 -8.31
N ILE A 179 17.38 8.76 -8.84
CA ILE A 179 18.46 9.55 -9.40
C ILE A 179 18.88 10.53 -8.31
N PHE A 180 19.98 10.26 -7.63
CA PHE A 180 20.63 11.24 -6.76
C PHE A 180 21.92 11.69 -7.42
N PRO A 181 22.07 12.99 -7.77
CA PRO A 181 23.37 13.53 -8.11
C PRO A 181 24.24 13.47 -6.84
N ARG A 182 25.41 12.85 -6.92
CA ARG A 182 26.45 13.08 -5.93
C ARG A 182 27.16 14.37 -6.31
N LEU A 183 27.14 15.34 -5.40
CA LEU A 183 28.00 16.50 -5.43
C LEU A 183 29.45 16.08 -5.13
#